data_a53e392e359834a4e53fcaff31d8161b
#
_entry.id   a53e392e359834a4e53fcaff31d8161b
#
_cell.length_a   1.000
_cell.length_b   1.000
_cell.length_c   1.000
_cell.angle_alpha   90.00
_cell.angle_beta   90.00
_cell.angle_gamma   90.00
#
_symmetry.space_group_name_H-M   'P 1'
#
loop_
_entity.id
_entity.type
_entity.pdbx_description
1 polymer ?
#
loop_
_entity_poly.entity_id
_entity_poly.type
_entity_poly.pdbx_seq_one_letter_code
_entity_poly.pdbx_strand_id
1 'polypeptide(L)'
;MNLIPESNGFKRVNMKRKISNVGWVKRIFILIAGIFIFGLVFQAITYFVGNEKLSSSLNYTKVNGNKMEYSFNGSGDYTVVFDGAIGTTLYQWDEISDTIREELKVKTFVYNRKGYGFSDIATPRTPREQAMDLKILLRKAGVSGKLILVGEEYGSLIMTNFAKEYPDSVSAMILINPYSEEKIKSKEYREKIKKTYNKSKLESKGTYFGLTILLDKLDKDITIKKFEDNLSEEVKKEFDIQKNRTSYRKAIESELENLYKYNDASQEEGLLAEKPFYIIANNDDSKSLNKLGDGELTTVYETNISGNLISASDSESIVNALTKVLKERKKIDKANK
;
A
#
# COMPACT_ATOMS: atom_id res chain seq x y z
N MET A 1 70.49 -48.00 -50.79
CA MET A 1 69.89 -48.19 -49.46
C MET A 1 69.47 -46.86 -48.92
N ASN A 2 68.21 -46.50 -49.09
CA ASN A 2 67.65 -45.28 -48.51
C ASN A 2 66.72 -45.72 -47.29
N LEU A 3 67.20 -45.44 -46.14
CA LEU A 3 66.46 -45.60 -44.91
C LEU A 3 66.09 -44.18 -44.41
N ILE A 4 64.91 -43.70 -44.79
CA ILE A 4 64.25 -42.58 -44.12
C ILE A 4 62.99 -43.11 -43.45
N PRO A 5 62.87 -43.07 -42.13
CA PRO A 5 61.61 -43.45 -41.48
C PRO A 5 60.58 -42.32 -41.74
N GLU A 6 59.41 -42.73 -42.24
CA GLU A 6 58.25 -41.82 -42.33
C GLU A 6 57.90 -41.34 -40.96
N SER A 7 57.91 -39.98 -40.78
CA SER A 7 57.44 -39.37 -39.57
C SER A 7 55.88 -39.51 -39.45
N ASN A 8 55.45 -40.20 -38.49
CA ASN A 8 54.02 -40.24 -38.10
C ASN A 8 53.50 -38.85 -37.69
N GLY A 9 52.98 -38.14 -38.70
CA GLY A 9 52.28 -36.85 -38.42
C GLY A 9 51.20 -37.00 -37.37
N PHE A 10 51.37 -36.31 -36.27
CA PHE A 10 50.33 -36.17 -35.27
C PHE A 10 49.08 -35.63 -35.94
N LYS A 11 48.07 -36.46 -36.20
CA LYS A 11 46.73 -36.01 -36.55
C LYS A 11 46.17 -35.27 -35.34
N ARG A 12 46.09 -33.92 -35.43
CA ARG A 12 45.31 -33.12 -34.48
C ARG A 12 43.86 -33.60 -34.53
N VAL A 13 43.49 -34.41 -33.57
CA VAL A 13 42.09 -34.76 -33.33
C VAL A 13 41.42 -33.50 -32.79
N ASN A 14 40.76 -32.77 -33.68
CA ASN A 14 39.84 -31.71 -33.30
C ASN A 14 38.65 -32.33 -32.57
N MET A 15 38.81 -32.57 -31.27
CA MET A 15 37.66 -32.91 -30.40
C MET A 15 36.81 -31.66 -30.29
N LYS A 16 35.95 -31.39 -31.27
CA LYS A 16 34.78 -30.59 -31.06
C LYS A 16 33.97 -31.31 -30.02
N ARG A 17 34.08 -30.89 -28.74
CA ARG A 17 33.18 -31.31 -27.70
C ARG A 17 31.77 -30.93 -28.17
N LYS A 18 31.03 -31.91 -28.72
CA LYS A 18 29.59 -31.80 -28.89
C LYS A 18 29.03 -31.59 -27.49
N ILE A 19 28.74 -30.35 -27.13
CA ILE A 19 27.99 -30.08 -25.91
C ILE A 19 26.65 -30.75 -26.13
N SER A 20 26.40 -31.87 -25.49
CA SER A 20 25.13 -32.58 -25.62
C SER A 20 24.05 -31.63 -25.14
N ASN A 21 22.92 -31.59 -25.84
CA ASN A 21 21.74 -30.78 -25.42
C ASN A 21 21.37 -31.04 -23.96
N VAL A 22 21.58 -32.23 -23.46
CA VAL A 22 21.41 -32.63 -22.05
C VAL A 22 22.36 -31.87 -21.12
N GLY A 23 23.63 -31.65 -21.51
CA GLY A 23 24.60 -30.90 -20.70
C GLY A 23 24.23 -29.41 -20.57
N TRP A 24 23.65 -28.82 -21.62
CA TRP A 24 23.19 -27.42 -21.60
C TRP A 24 21.93 -27.26 -20.75
N VAL A 25 20.94 -28.12 -20.89
CA VAL A 25 19.73 -28.17 -20.07
C VAL A 25 20.08 -28.31 -18.58
N LYS A 26 20.99 -29.22 -18.23
CA LYS A 26 21.47 -29.38 -16.85
C LYS A 26 22.08 -28.08 -16.28
N ARG A 27 22.88 -27.35 -17.08
CA ARG A 27 23.49 -26.07 -16.65
C ARG A 27 22.44 -24.99 -16.41
N ILE A 28 21.44 -24.87 -17.31
CA ILE A 28 20.31 -23.95 -17.12
C ILE A 28 19.56 -24.29 -15.83
N PHE A 29 19.27 -25.57 -15.61
CA PHE A 29 18.56 -26.01 -14.41
C PHE A 29 19.34 -25.66 -13.12
N ILE A 30 20.67 -25.87 -13.11
CA ILE A 30 21.52 -25.50 -11.98
C ILE A 30 21.53 -23.98 -11.77
N LEU A 31 21.55 -23.19 -12.83
CA LEU A 31 21.51 -21.72 -12.76
C LEU A 31 20.17 -21.23 -12.18
N ILE A 32 19.06 -21.78 -12.66
CA ILE A 32 17.72 -21.47 -12.13
C ILE A 32 17.61 -21.87 -10.66
N ALA A 33 18.10 -23.06 -10.30
CA ALA A 33 18.11 -23.52 -8.91
C ALA A 33 18.97 -22.60 -8.02
N GLY A 34 20.12 -22.16 -8.52
CA GLY A 34 21.00 -21.20 -7.82
C GLY A 34 20.32 -19.84 -7.57
N ILE A 35 19.63 -19.29 -8.57
CA ILE A 35 18.87 -18.06 -8.46
C ILE A 35 17.72 -18.22 -7.44
N PHE A 36 17.04 -19.36 -7.47
CA PHE A 36 15.96 -19.67 -6.53
C PHE A 36 16.46 -19.76 -5.08
N ILE A 37 17.56 -20.50 -4.85
CA ILE A 37 18.19 -20.59 -3.52
C ILE A 37 18.63 -19.21 -3.03
N PHE A 38 19.25 -18.40 -3.90
CA PHE A 38 19.64 -17.04 -3.56
C PHE A 38 18.43 -16.19 -3.14
N GLY A 39 17.32 -16.26 -3.88
CA GLY A 39 16.08 -15.56 -3.54
C GLY A 39 15.51 -16.00 -2.18
N LEU A 40 15.50 -17.30 -1.88
CA LEU A 40 15.05 -17.83 -0.59
C LEU A 40 15.95 -17.35 0.57
N VAL A 41 17.26 -17.41 0.40
CA VAL A 41 18.22 -16.92 1.42
C VAL A 41 18.04 -15.43 1.66
N PHE A 42 17.88 -14.64 0.60
CA PHE A 42 17.60 -13.21 0.71
C PHE A 42 16.30 -12.94 1.50
N GLN A 43 15.20 -13.66 1.17
CA GLN A 43 13.94 -13.53 1.90
C GLN A 43 14.09 -13.90 3.39
N ALA A 44 14.86 -14.94 3.69
CA ALA A 44 15.13 -15.32 5.08
C ALA A 44 15.93 -14.23 5.83
N ILE A 45 16.96 -13.68 5.21
CA ILE A 45 17.77 -12.60 5.80
C ILE A 45 16.91 -11.36 6.05
N THR A 46 16.13 -10.92 5.07
CA THR A 46 15.25 -9.74 5.20
C THR A 46 14.16 -9.94 6.26
N TYR A 47 13.66 -11.17 6.41
CA TYR A 47 12.72 -11.52 7.47
C TYR A 47 13.37 -11.42 8.85
N PHE A 48 14.56 -12.00 9.04
CA PHE A 48 15.28 -11.96 10.32
C PHE A 48 15.70 -10.54 10.69
N VAL A 49 16.36 -9.81 9.79
CA VAL A 49 16.83 -8.44 10.05
C VAL A 49 15.66 -7.49 10.34
N GLY A 50 14.57 -7.61 9.59
CA GLY A 50 13.38 -6.79 9.81
C GLY A 50 12.72 -7.05 11.16
N ASN A 51 12.59 -8.31 11.57
CA ASN A 51 11.90 -8.64 12.82
C ASN A 51 12.71 -8.35 14.08
N GLU A 52 14.04 -8.47 14.07
CA GLU A 52 14.84 -8.26 15.28
C GLU A 52 15.24 -6.81 15.53
N LYS A 53 15.57 -6.06 14.48
CA LYS A 53 16.13 -4.70 14.64
C LYS A 53 15.12 -3.57 14.55
N LEU A 54 14.08 -3.73 13.75
CA LEU A 54 13.19 -2.63 13.37
C LEU A 54 11.81 -2.70 14.03
N SER A 55 11.39 -3.88 14.49
CA SER A 55 10.05 -4.05 15.06
C SER A 55 9.91 -3.63 16.53
N SER A 56 10.98 -3.24 17.20
CA SER A 56 10.97 -3.00 18.65
C SER A 56 10.36 -1.67 19.09
N SER A 57 10.20 -0.71 18.17
CA SER A 57 9.69 0.64 18.45
C SER A 57 8.22 0.84 18.14
N LEU A 58 7.56 -0.14 17.53
CA LEU A 58 6.20 -0.02 16.99
C LEU A 58 5.19 -0.82 17.81
N ASN A 59 3.93 -0.36 17.77
CA ASN A 59 2.85 -1.06 18.42
C ASN A 59 2.25 -2.13 17.52
N TYR A 60 1.90 -3.27 18.11
CA TYR A 60 1.29 -4.38 17.39
C TYR A 60 0.10 -4.93 18.15
N THR A 61 -0.91 -5.36 17.41
CA THR A 61 -1.99 -6.17 17.98
C THR A 61 -2.46 -7.24 17.00
N LYS A 62 -3.06 -8.32 17.50
CA LYS A 62 -3.57 -9.40 16.64
C LYS A 62 -5.00 -9.11 16.21
N VAL A 63 -5.21 -9.03 14.89
CA VAL A 63 -6.52 -8.90 14.26
C VAL A 63 -6.83 -10.18 13.50
N ASN A 64 -7.84 -10.93 13.91
CA ASN A 64 -8.19 -12.22 13.31
C ASN A 64 -6.98 -13.18 13.20
N GLY A 65 -6.17 -13.26 14.27
CA GLY A 65 -4.99 -14.12 14.36
C GLY A 65 -3.70 -13.54 13.77
N ASN A 66 -3.76 -12.50 12.92
CA ASN A 66 -2.61 -11.89 12.28
C ASN A 66 -2.18 -10.62 13.03
N LYS A 67 -0.86 -10.45 13.20
CA LYS A 67 -0.25 -9.25 13.78
C LYS A 67 -0.43 -8.09 12.81
N MET A 68 -0.93 -6.96 13.30
CA MET A 68 -1.02 -5.70 12.57
C MET A 68 -0.27 -4.61 13.34
N GLU A 69 0.48 -3.85 12.59
CA GLU A 69 1.31 -2.73 13.02
C GLU A 69 0.54 -1.44 12.99
N TYR A 70 0.72 -0.60 14.03
CA TYR A 70 0.08 0.70 14.10
C TYR A 70 0.86 1.68 14.97
N SER A 71 0.56 2.97 14.79
CA SER A 71 0.98 4.05 15.71
C SER A 71 -0.25 4.82 16.16
N PHE A 72 -0.38 5.03 17.47
CA PHE A 72 -1.48 5.77 18.09
C PHE A 72 -0.93 6.78 19.07
N ASN A 73 -1.00 8.06 18.72
CA ASN A 73 -0.35 9.15 19.44
C ASN A 73 -1.27 10.36 19.56
N GLY A 74 -0.88 11.29 20.43
CA GLY A 74 -1.57 12.56 20.62
C GLY A 74 -2.61 12.54 21.75
N SER A 75 -3.34 13.64 21.88
CA SER A 75 -4.35 13.86 22.93
C SER A 75 -5.52 14.65 22.37
N GLY A 76 -6.68 14.56 22.98
CA GLY A 76 -7.91 15.27 22.57
C GLY A 76 -9.11 14.34 22.41
N ASP A 77 -10.23 14.94 22.00
CA ASP A 77 -11.53 14.26 21.91
C ASP A 77 -11.72 13.49 20.60
N TYR A 78 -11.02 13.89 19.55
CA TYR A 78 -11.12 13.32 18.21
C TYR A 78 -9.90 12.48 17.90
N THR A 79 -10.11 11.39 17.18
CA THR A 79 -9.03 10.57 16.59
C THR A 79 -9.11 10.64 15.08
N VAL A 80 -8.06 11.11 14.45
CA VAL A 80 -7.90 11.07 12.99
C VAL A 80 -7.27 9.73 12.60
N VAL A 81 -7.98 8.96 11.79
CA VAL A 81 -7.58 7.63 11.33
C VAL A 81 -7.22 7.70 9.86
N PHE A 82 -6.01 7.31 9.50
CA PHE A 82 -5.49 7.40 8.15
C PHE A 82 -5.36 6.03 7.49
N ASP A 83 -5.67 5.99 6.19
CA ASP A 83 -5.38 4.85 5.31
C ASP A 83 -4.89 5.35 3.96
N GLY A 84 -3.82 4.72 3.45
CA GLY A 84 -3.07 5.22 2.31
C GLY A 84 -3.34 4.51 0.99
N ALA A 85 -2.55 4.88 0.00
CA ALA A 85 -2.55 4.30 -1.33
C ALA A 85 -2.03 2.84 -1.34
N ILE A 86 -2.20 2.13 -2.48
CA ILE A 86 -1.59 0.81 -2.67
C ILE A 86 -0.07 0.96 -2.69
N GLY A 87 0.62 0.16 -1.88
CA GLY A 87 2.08 0.15 -1.84
C GLY A 87 2.70 1.15 -0.88
N THR A 88 1.93 2.00 -0.21
CA THR A 88 2.44 2.87 0.86
C THR A 88 2.35 2.18 2.22
N THR A 89 3.12 2.67 3.18
CA THR A 89 3.07 2.24 4.57
C THR A 89 2.53 3.36 5.46
N LEU A 90 2.39 3.10 6.76
CA LEU A 90 1.94 4.09 7.74
C LEU A 90 2.77 5.38 7.71
N TYR A 91 4.01 5.32 7.25
CA TYR A 91 4.91 6.46 7.09
C TYR A 91 4.45 7.50 6.04
N GLN A 92 3.47 7.16 5.19
CA GLN A 92 2.83 8.12 4.30
C GLN A 92 2.26 9.34 5.06
N TRP A 93 1.92 9.15 6.32
CA TRP A 93 1.19 10.10 7.13
C TRP A 93 2.01 10.77 8.23
N ASP A 94 3.32 10.50 8.33
CA ASP A 94 4.14 10.97 9.45
C ASP A 94 4.12 12.49 9.58
N GLU A 95 4.47 13.23 8.53
CA GLU A 95 4.51 14.69 8.53
C GLU A 95 3.13 15.29 8.88
N ILE A 96 2.06 14.81 8.23
CA ILE A 96 0.70 15.28 8.47
C ILE A 96 0.26 14.97 9.89
N SER A 97 0.54 13.73 10.36
CA SER A 97 0.18 13.30 11.72
C SER A 97 0.86 14.13 12.79
N ASP A 98 2.15 14.43 12.61
CA ASP A 98 2.91 15.26 13.54
C ASP A 98 2.35 16.68 13.59
N THR A 99 2.17 17.30 12.44
CA THR A 99 1.62 18.64 12.31
C THR A 99 0.26 18.78 12.99
N ILE A 100 -0.69 17.89 12.70
CA ILE A 100 -2.05 18.00 13.27
C ILE A 100 -2.11 17.67 14.77
N ARG A 101 -1.21 16.82 15.28
CA ARG A 101 -1.11 16.60 16.74
C ARG A 101 -0.66 17.87 17.47
N GLU A 102 0.31 18.57 16.90
CA GLU A 102 0.83 19.82 17.49
C GLU A 102 -0.15 20.98 17.37
N GLU A 103 -0.73 21.18 16.19
CA GLU A 103 -1.56 22.35 15.91
C GLU A 103 -3.02 22.19 16.36
N LEU A 104 -3.62 21.03 16.12
CA LEU A 104 -5.07 20.80 16.31
C LEU A 104 -5.43 20.10 17.61
N LYS A 105 -4.42 19.59 18.34
CA LYS A 105 -4.59 18.84 19.59
C LYS A 105 -5.57 17.68 19.41
N VAL A 106 -5.26 16.79 18.48
CA VAL A 106 -6.01 15.58 18.15
C VAL A 106 -5.15 14.34 18.38
N LYS A 107 -5.80 13.19 18.48
CA LYS A 107 -5.14 11.89 18.39
C LYS A 107 -5.02 11.50 16.94
N THR A 108 -3.92 10.84 16.58
CA THR A 108 -3.70 10.28 15.23
C THR A 108 -3.52 8.78 15.34
N PHE A 109 -4.14 8.06 14.41
CA PHE A 109 -4.02 6.62 14.26
C PHE A 109 -3.61 6.30 12.83
N VAL A 110 -2.40 5.76 12.67
CA VAL A 110 -1.87 5.27 11.40
C VAL A 110 -1.54 3.79 11.54
N TYR A 111 -1.67 3.02 10.48
CA TYR A 111 -1.47 1.58 10.54
C TYR A 111 -1.00 1.01 9.21
N ASN A 112 -0.39 -0.15 9.28
CA ASN A 112 -0.07 -0.94 8.11
C ASN A 112 -1.13 -2.01 7.90
N ARG A 113 -1.74 -2.02 6.71
CA ARG A 113 -2.61 -3.12 6.29
C ARG A 113 -1.83 -4.44 6.28
N LYS A 114 -2.55 -5.56 6.34
CA LYS A 114 -1.92 -6.90 6.34
C LYS A 114 -1.01 -7.07 5.13
N GLY A 115 0.22 -7.51 5.40
CA GLY A 115 1.28 -7.68 4.40
C GLY A 115 2.19 -6.48 4.20
N TYR A 116 1.78 -5.28 4.60
CA TYR A 116 2.61 -4.08 4.58
C TYR A 116 3.43 -3.94 5.88
N GLY A 117 4.54 -3.25 5.77
CA GLY A 117 5.42 -3.02 6.91
C GLY A 117 5.82 -4.33 7.59
N PHE A 118 5.65 -4.37 8.89
CA PHE A 118 5.84 -5.57 9.71
C PHE A 118 4.53 -6.26 10.11
N SER A 119 3.43 -5.90 9.47
CA SER A 119 2.17 -6.65 9.61
C SER A 119 2.27 -8.03 8.98
N ASP A 120 1.61 -9.02 9.60
CA ASP A 120 1.57 -10.37 9.06
C ASP A 120 0.85 -10.42 7.72
N ILE A 121 1.26 -11.34 6.85
CA ILE A 121 0.51 -11.66 5.64
C ILE A 121 -0.81 -12.35 6.02
N ALA A 122 -1.86 -12.05 5.27
CA ALA A 122 -3.14 -12.73 5.40
C ALA A 122 -3.61 -13.25 4.04
N THR A 123 -4.70 -14.02 4.07
CA THR A 123 -5.49 -14.27 2.86
C THR A 123 -5.96 -12.95 2.26
N PRO A 124 -6.17 -12.88 0.93
CA PRO A 124 -6.71 -11.70 0.27
C PRO A 124 -7.97 -11.19 0.98
N ARG A 125 -8.08 -9.89 1.12
CA ARG A 125 -9.17 -9.20 1.82
C ARG A 125 -9.76 -8.13 0.91
N THR A 126 -11.08 -8.10 0.79
CA THR A 126 -11.79 -7.00 0.11
C THR A 126 -11.69 -5.70 0.91
N PRO A 127 -11.94 -4.51 0.31
CA PRO A 127 -11.97 -3.24 1.05
C PRO A 127 -12.93 -3.27 2.25
N ARG A 128 -14.09 -3.93 2.11
CA ARG A 128 -15.05 -4.13 3.20
C ARG A 128 -14.45 -4.94 4.34
N GLU A 129 -13.81 -6.06 4.04
CA GLU A 129 -13.17 -6.89 5.06
C GLU A 129 -11.97 -6.18 5.71
N GLN A 130 -11.22 -5.35 4.95
CA GLN A 130 -10.15 -4.51 5.52
C GLN A 130 -10.72 -3.44 6.46
N ALA A 131 -11.88 -2.86 6.15
CA ALA A 131 -12.60 -1.95 7.04
C ALA A 131 -13.04 -2.65 8.34
N MET A 132 -13.51 -3.90 8.27
CA MET A 132 -13.82 -4.71 9.44
C MET A 132 -12.58 -5.04 10.27
N ASP A 133 -11.45 -5.35 9.63
CA ASP A 133 -10.16 -5.53 10.31
C ASP A 133 -9.72 -4.25 11.02
N LEU A 134 -9.86 -3.08 10.37
CA LEU A 134 -9.59 -1.77 10.98
C LEU A 134 -10.44 -1.52 12.23
N LYS A 135 -11.72 -1.85 12.21
CA LYS A 135 -12.60 -1.72 13.39
C LYS A 135 -12.08 -2.55 14.57
N ILE A 136 -11.66 -3.79 14.31
CA ILE A 136 -11.10 -4.66 15.35
C ILE A 136 -9.75 -4.08 15.84
N LEU A 137 -8.91 -3.59 14.92
CA LEU A 137 -7.62 -2.99 15.24
C LEU A 137 -7.79 -1.78 16.15
N LEU A 138 -8.65 -0.82 15.79
CA LEU A 138 -8.96 0.37 16.59
C LEU A 138 -9.41 0.00 17.99
N ARG A 139 -10.37 -0.93 18.10
CA ARG A 139 -10.86 -1.39 19.41
C ARG A 139 -9.74 -1.99 20.26
N LYS A 140 -8.89 -2.83 19.69
CA LYS A 140 -7.78 -3.48 20.43
C LYS A 140 -6.65 -2.53 20.77
N ALA A 141 -6.45 -1.48 19.98
CA ALA A 141 -5.53 -0.40 20.28
C ALA A 141 -6.05 0.59 21.33
N GLY A 142 -7.26 0.37 21.84
CA GLY A 142 -7.88 1.26 22.83
C GLY A 142 -8.41 2.57 22.26
N VAL A 143 -8.60 2.64 20.93
CA VAL A 143 -9.18 3.82 20.28
C VAL A 143 -10.66 3.85 20.55
N SER A 144 -11.11 4.93 21.16
CA SER A 144 -12.52 5.22 21.50
C SER A 144 -12.88 6.65 21.13
N GLY A 145 -14.18 6.91 20.99
CA GLY A 145 -14.69 8.26 20.75
C GLY A 145 -14.92 8.55 19.28
N LYS A 146 -14.76 9.82 18.92
CA LYS A 146 -15.16 10.38 17.63
C LYS A 146 -14.05 10.21 16.59
N LEU A 147 -14.31 9.46 15.52
CA LEU A 147 -13.35 9.21 14.47
C LEU A 147 -13.55 10.20 13.31
N ILE A 148 -12.43 10.75 12.84
CA ILE A 148 -12.33 11.47 11.55
C ILE A 148 -11.53 10.55 10.63
N LEU A 149 -12.14 10.09 9.56
CA LEU A 149 -11.52 9.17 8.63
C LEU A 149 -10.83 9.93 7.49
N VAL A 150 -9.60 9.55 7.18
CA VAL A 150 -8.84 10.11 6.06
C VAL A 150 -8.38 8.95 5.17
N GLY A 151 -8.79 8.96 3.90
CA GLY A 151 -8.42 7.91 2.95
C GLY A 151 -7.88 8.48 1.65
N GLU A 152 -6.69 8.01 1.22
CA GLU A 152 -6.13 8.38 -0.08
C GLU A 152 -6.17 7.18 -1.04
N GLU A 153 -6.61 7.42 -2.28
CA GLU A 153 -6.73 6.41 -3.35
C GLU A 153 -7.46 5.14 -2.88
N TYR A 154 -6.74 4.02 -2.75
CA TYR A 154 -7.31 2.75 -2.28
C TYR A 154 -7.85 2.84 -0.85
N GLY A 155 -7.17 3.61 0.01
CA GLY A 155 -7.66 3.89 1.37
C GLY A 155 -9.06 4.53 1.40
N SER A 156 -9.43 5.28 0.36
CA SER A 156 -10.78 5.84 0.24
C SER A 156 -11.88 4.78 0.19
N LEU A 157 -11.62 3.64 -0.48
CA LEU A 157 -12.55 2.52 -0.55
C LEU A 157 -12.72 1.82 0.82
N ILE A 158 -11.63 1.73 1.58
CA ILE A 158 -11.67 1.15 2.93
C ILE A 158 -12.46 2.09 3.86
N MET A 159 -12.20 3.39 3.79
CA MET A 159 -12.88 4.38 4.65
C MET A 159 -14.38 4.52 4.33
N THR A 160 -14.80 4.46 3.06
CA THR A 160 -16.22 4.45 2.71
C THR A 160 -16.91 3.16 3.16
N ASN A 161 -16.26 2.01 3.04
CA ASN A 161 -16.76 0.76 3.60
C ASN A 161 -16.85 0.83 5.13
N PHE A 162 -15.86 1.44 5.81
CA PHE A 162 -15.90 1.62 7.25
C PHE A 162 -17.08 2.48 7.69
N ALA A 163 -17.34 3.59 6.98
CA ALA A 163 -18.47 4.46 7.27
C ALA A 163 -19.83 3.74 7.06
N LYS A 164 -19.92 2.89 6.04
CA LYS A 164 -21.13 2.09 5.79
C LYS A 164 -21.37 1.04 6.89
N GLU A 165 -20.32 0.32 7.29
CA GLU A 165 -20.44 -0.73 8.32
C GLU A 165 -20.59 -0.18 9.75
N TYR A 166 -20.02 1.01 10.02
CA TYR A 166 -19.95 1.59 11.37
C TYR A 166 -20.28 3.10 11.39
N PRO A 167 -21.47 3.51 10.91
CA PRO A 167 -21.81 4.93 10.71
C PRO A 167 -21.74 5.74 12.00
N ASP A 168 -22.10 5.17 13.15
CA ASP A 168 -22.08 5.85 14.45
C ASP A 168 -20.67 6.13 14.97
N SER A 169 -19.67 5.43 14.45
CA SER A 169 -18.28 5.65 14.82
C SER A 169 -17.64 6.82 14.08
N VAL A 170 -18.23 7.26 12.95
CA VAL A 170 -17.68 8.26 12.05
C VAL A 170 -18.28 9.63 12.33
N SER A 171 -17.43 10.59 12.63
CA SER A 171 -17.81 11.98 12.90
C SER A 171 -17.58 12.91 11.70
N ALA A 172 -16.62 12.59 10.84
CA ALA A 172 -16.31 13.31 9.62
C ALA A 172 -15.43 12.44 8.71
N MET A 173 -15.29 12.83 7.44
CA MET A 173 -14.43 12.13 6.48
C MET A 173 -13.72 13.10 5.53
N ILE A 174 -12.47 12.75 5.18
CA ILE A 174 -11.72 13.40 4.11
C ILE A 174 -11.26 12.31 3.14
N LEU A 175 -11.60 12.46 1.87
CA LEU A 175 -11.14 11.58 0.80
C LEU A 175 -10.18 12.35 -0.11
N ILE A 176 -9.01 11.75 -0.37
CA ILE A 176 -7.91 12.36 -1.11
C ILE A 176 -7.70 11.52 -2.37
N ASN A 177 -7.80 12.14 -3.54
CA ASN A 177 -7.71 11.46 -4.84
C ASN A 177 -8.48 10.12 -4.86
N PRO A 178 -9.77 10.11 -4.41
CA PRO A 178 -10.49 8.89 -4.13
C PRO A 178 -10.83 8.10 -5.37
N TYR A 179 -10.92 6.80 -5.23
CA TYR A 179 -11.51 5.95 -6.25
C TYR A 179 -13.04 6.00 -6.20
N SER A 180 -13.66 6.36 -7.31
CA SER A 180 -15.10 6.22 -7.52
C SER A 180 -15.43 4.76 -7.86
N GLU A 181 -16.35 4.13 -7.13
CA GLU A 181 -16.82 2.77 -7.41
C GLU A 181 -17.44 2.63 -8.81
N GLU A 182 -18.14 3.66 -9.27
CA GLU A 182 -18.69 3.73 -10.62
C GLU A 182 -17.59 3.63 -11.67
N LYS A 183 -16.52 4.43 -11.52
CA LYS A 183 -15.39 4.43 -12.44
C LYS A 183 -14.64 3.10 -12.42
N ILE A 184 -14.30 2.56 -11.24
CA ILE A 184 -13.54 1.30 -11.17
C ILE A 184 -14.33 0.10 -11.67
N LYS A 185 -15.66 0.13 -11.64
CA LYS A 185 -16.54 -0.88 -12.25
C LYS A 185 -16.63 -0.77 -13.77
N SER A 186 -16.18 0.36 -14.36
CA SER A 186 -16.22 0.57 -15.81
C SER A 186 -15.28 -0.40 -16.55
N LYS A 187 -15.66 -0.76 -17.78
CA LYS A 187 -14.83 -1.63 -18.63
C LYS A 187 -13.48 -1.00 -18.93
N GLU A 188 -13.46 0.31 -19.17
CA GLU A 188 -12.24 1.06 -19.49
C GLU A 188 -11.22 0.98 -18.34
N TYR A 189 -11.66 1.25 -17.10
CA TYR A 189 -10.79 1.18 -15.94
C TYR A 189 -10.28 -0.25 -15.71
N ARG A 190 -11.14 -1.26 -15.83
CA ARG A 190 -10.76 -2.66 -15.68
C ARG A 190 -9.70 -3.10 -16.69
N GLU A 191 -9.78 -2.68 -17.94
CA GLU A 191 -8.75 -2.99 -18.94
C GLU A 191 -7.42 -2.25 -18.62
N LYS A 192 -7.48 -1.04 -18.10
CA LYS A 192 -6.30 -0.28 -17.66
C LYS A 192 -5.62 -0.95 -16.49
N ILE A 193 -6.35 -1.25 -15.43
CA ILE A 193 -5.78 -1.82 -14.20
C ILE A 193 -5.31 -3.27 -14.37
N LYS A 194 -5.89 -4.02 -15.31
CA LYS A 194 -5.52 -5.40 -15.63
C LYS A 194 -4.03 -5.58 -15.93
N LYS A 195 -3.42 -4.61 -16.62
CA LYS A 195 -1.98 -4.65 -16.93
C LYS A 195 -1.15 -4.55 -15.66
N THR A 196 -1.49 -3.61 -14.77
CA THR A 196 -0.81 -3.43 -13.48
C THR A 196 -1.02 -4.63 -12.57
N TYR A 197 -2.25 -5.18 -12.52
CA TYR A 197 -2.54 -6.41 -11.78
C TYR A 197 -1.73 -7.61 -12.29
N ASN A 198 -1.64 -7.80 -13.62
CA ASN A 198 -0.83 -8.89 -14.16
C ASN A 198 0.67 -8.72 -13.86
N LYS A 199 1.16 -7.48 -13.85
CA LYS A 199 2.54 -7.18 -13.45
C LYS A 199 2.74 -7.50 -11.97
N SER A 200 1.81 -7.12 -11.08
CA SER A 200 1.91 -7.43 -9.65
C SER A 200 1.94 -8.93 -9.36
N LYS A 201 1.18 -9.73 -10.11
CA LYS A 201 1.24 -11.20 -10.05
C LYS A 201 2.62 -11.75 -10.39
N LEU A 202 3.26 -11.17 -11.40
CA LEU A 202 4.61 -11.56 -11.78
C LEU A 202 5.61 -11.16 -10.68
N GLU A 203 5.52 -9.95 -10.15
CA GLU A 203 6.38 -9.48 -9.08
C GLU A 203 6.21 -10.30 -7.79
N SER A 204 4.98 -10.55 -7.37
CA SER A 204 4.66 -11.35 -6.19
C SER A 204 5.26 -12.77 -6.25
N LYS A 205 5.12 -13.45 -7.40
CA LYS A 205 5.73 -14.75 -7.65
C LYS A 205 7.24 -14.67 -7.83
N GLY A 206 7.72 -13.59 -8.42
CA GLY A 206 9.12 -13.35 -8.71
C GLY A 206 9.98 -13.06 -7.48
N THR A 207 9.37 -12.74 -6.32
CA THR A 207 10.12 -12.51 -5.07
C THR A 207 11.00 -13.69 -4.70
N TYR A 208 10.52 -14.93 -4.92
CA TYR A 208 11.28 -16.16 -4.65
C TYR A 208 12.54 -16.31 -5.52
N PHE A 209 12.64 -15.57 -6.61
CA PHE A 209 13.76 -15.58 -7.55
C PHE A 209 14.59 -14.29 -7.51
N GLY A 210 14.30 -13.39 -6.56
CA GLY A 210 14.93 -12.07 -6.48
C GLY A 210 14.55 -11.11 -7.62
N LEU A 211 13.48 -11.40 -8.37
CA LEU A 211 13.04 -10.57 -9.49
C LEU A 211 12.71 -9.14 -9.05
N THR A 212 12.09 -8.97 -7.90
CA THR A 212 11.70 -7.65 -7.39
C THR A 212 12.91 -6.78 -7.10
N ILE A 213 14.01 -7.34 -6.59
CA ILE A 213 15.27 -6.62 -6.36
C ILE A 213 15.85 -6.13 -7.69
N LEU A 214 15.75 -6.95 -8.74
CA LEU A 214 16.22 -6.56 -10.07
C LEU A 214 15.35 -5.47 -10.68
N LEU A 215 14.02 -5.58 -10.54
CA LEU A 215 13.07 -4.59 -11.06
C LEU A 215 13.19 -3.26 -10.33
N ASP A 216 13.36 -3.29 -9.02
CA ASP A 216 13.61 -2.13 -8.16
C ASP A 216 14.88 -1.38 -8.61
N LYS A 217 16.01 -2.09 -8.79
CA LYS A 217 17.26 -1.49 -9.32
C LYS A 217 17.11 -0.89 -10.72
N LEU A 218 16.13 -1.31 -11.49
CA LEU A 218 15.85 -0.82 -12.83
C LEU A 218 14.73 0.22 -12.87
N ASP A 219 14.20 0.66 -11.72
CA ASP A 219 13.03 1.52 -11.58
C ASP A 219 11.81 0.98 -12.36
N LYS A 220 11.62 -0.34 -12.33
CA LYS A 220 10.56 -1.03 -13.10
C LYS A 220 9.60 -1.85 -12.23
N ASP A 221 9.73 -1.82 -10.93
CA ASP A 221 8.78 -2.48 -10.03
C ASP A 221 7.50 -1.65 -9.82
N ILE A 222 6.54 -2.24 -9.11
CA ILE A 222 5.32 -1.52 -8.70
C ILE A 222 5.60 -0.91 -7.33
N THR A 223 6.14 0.30 -7.33
CA THR A 223 6.28 1.13 -6.14
C THR A 223 5.87 2.56 -6.48
N ILE A 224 5.51 3.33 -5.47
CA ILE A 224 5.21 4.75 -5.62
C ILE A 224 6.49 5.52 -5.33
N LYS A 225 7.24 5.87 -6.36
CA LYS A 225 8.51 6.58 -6.23
C LYS A 225 8.38 7.85 -5.39
N LYS A 226 7.28 8.58 -5.57
CA LYS A 226 6.98 9.78 -4.79
C LYS A 226 6.83 9.51 -3.30
N PHE A 227 6.32 8.34 -2.91
CA PHE A 227 6.30 7.90 -1.52
C PHE A 227 7.72 7.66 -1.01
N GLU A 228 8.53 6.91 -1.76
CA GLU A 228 9.91 6.60 -1.40
C GLU A 228 10.79 7.87 -1.26
N ASP A 229 10.60 8.84 -2.15
CA ASP A 229 11.38 10.07 -2.16
C ASP A 229 11.06 10.98 -0.94
N ASN A 230 9.87 10.83 -0.36
CA ASN A 230 9.46 11.59 0.83
C ASN A 230 9.82 10.91 2.16
N LEU A 231 10.33 9.70 2.13
CA LEU A 231 10.75 9.01 3.36
C LEU A 231 12.08 9.59 3.89
N SER A 232 12.19 9.68 5.22
CA SER A 232 13.48 9.97 5.84
C SER A 232 14.49 8.86 5.52
N GLU A 233 15.78 9.16 5.57
CA GLU A 233 16.85 8.19 5.26
C GLU A 233 16.78 6.91 6.11
N GLU A 234 16.30 7.00 7.34
CA GLU A 234 16.14 5.86 8.24
C GLU A 234 14.96 4.99 7.81
N VAL A 235 13.81 5.62 7.58
CA VAL A 235 12.58 4.94 7.12
C VAL A 235 12.77 4.37 5.73
N LYS A 236 13.50 5.04 4.86
CA LYS A 236 13.81 4.55 3.50
C LYS A 236 14.59 3.24 3.54
N LYS A 237 15.60 3.13 4.41
CA LYS A 237 16.34 1.86 4.61
C LYS A 237 15.43 0.73 5.09
N GLU A 238 14.49 1.04 5.97
CA GLU A 238 13.49 0.08 6.43
C GLU A 238 12.56 -0.32 5.28
N PHE A 239 12.05 0.64 4.54
CA PHE A 239 11.16 0.41 3.41
C PHE A 239 11.83 -0.39 2.28
N ASP A 240 13.12 -0.16 1.99
CA ASP A 240 13.89 -0.92 1.01
C ASP A 240 13.94 -2.43 1.36
N ILE A 241 13.94 -2.75 2.64
CA ILE A 241 13.82 -4.15 3.10
C ILE A 241 12.39 -4.65 2.89
N GLN A 242 11.39 -3.85 3.28
CA GLN A 242 9.99 -4.24 3.24
C GLN A 242 9.46 -4.42 1.81
N LYS A 243 9.74 -3.49 0.89
CA LYS A 243 9.20 -3.47 -0.48
C LYS A 243 9.57 -4.71 -1.31
N ASN A 244 10.65 -5.40 -0.94
CA ASN A 244 11.11 -6.64 -1.60
C ASN A 244 10.63 -7.92 -0.91
N ARG A 245 9.86 -7.83 0.18
CA ARG A 245 9.29 -9.00 0.86
C ARG A 245 8.11 -9.58 0.08
N THR A 246 7.99 -10.90 0.13
CA THR A 246 6.84 -11.62 -0.47
C THR A 246 5.51 -11.15 0.10
N SER A 247 5.45 -10.82 1.41
CA SER A 247 4.24 -10.29 2.06
C SER A 247 3.77 -9.00 1.42
N TYR A 248 4.68 -8.06 1.23
CA TYR A 248 4.41 -6.76 0.62
C TYR A 248 3.91 -6.89 -0.83
N ARG A 249 4.60 -7.69 -1.66
CA ARG A 249 4.21 -7.89 -3.06
C ARG A 249 2.87 -8.62 -3.19
N LYS A 250 2.56 -9.57 -2.30
CA LYS A 250 1.25 -10.21 -2.25
C LYS A 250 0.14 -9.28 -1.78
N ALA A 251 0.41 -8.36 -0.87
CA ALA A 251 -0.55 -7.34 -0.47
C ALA A 251 -0.91 -6.43 -1.67
N ILE A 252 0.07 -5.92 -2.39
CA ILE A 252 -0.15 -5.13 -3.63
C ILE A 252 -0.94 -5.94 -4.67
N GLU A 253 -0.56 -7.22 -4.89
CA GLU A 253 -1.29 -8.10 -5.83
C GLU A 253 -2.76 -8.21 -5.43
N SER A 254 -3.05 -8.46 -4.15
CA SER A 254 -4.41 -8.60 -3.62
C SER A 254 -5.24 -7.33 -3.77
N GLU A 255 -4.65 -6.17 -3.48
CA GLU A 255 -5.34 -4.88 -3.58
C GLU A 255 -5.60 -4.47 -5.03
N LEU A 256 -4.66 -4.74 -5.94
CA LEU A 256 -4.87 -4.55 -7.39
C LEU A 256 -5.90 -5.54 -7.95
N GLU A 257 -5.97 -6.76 -7.42
CA GLU A 257 -7.03 -7.72 -7.75
C GLU A 257 -8.39 -7.20 -7.32
N ASN A 258 -8.48 -6.61 -6.11
CA ASN A 258 -9.72 -5.98 -5.65
C ASN A 258 -10.18 -4.87 -6.58
N LEU A 259 -9.28 -4.01 -7.07
CA LEU A 259 -9.63 -2.99 -8.06
C LEU A 259 -10.08 -3.60 -9.40
N TYR A 260 -9.38 -4.62 -9.87
CA TYR A 260 -9.71 -5.29 -11.15
C TYR A 260 -11.04 -6.02 -11.11
N LYS A 261 -11.35 -6.67 -9.98
CA LYS A 261 -12.57 -7.46 -9.76
C LYS A 261 -13.58 -6.76 -8.85
N TYR A 262 -13.47 -5.45 -8.68
CA TYR A 262 -14.27 -4.70 -7.72
C TYR A 262 -15.77 -4.94 -7.86
N ASN A 263 -16.42 -5.27 -6.76
CA ASN A 263 -17.86 -5.56 -6.71
C ASN A 263 -18.55 -5.06 -5.43
N ASP A 264 -17.83 -4.34 -4.55
CA ASP A 264 -18.45 -3.75 -3.36
C ASP A 264 -19.35 -2.57 -3.74
N ALA A 265 -20.20 -2.14 -2.82
CA ALA A 265 -21.09 -1.00 -2.95
C ALA A 265 -21.15 -0.26 -1.62
N SER A 266 -20.16 0.60 -1.37
CA SER A 266 -20.10 1.42 -0.16
C SER A 266 -20.41 2.89 -0.41
N GLN A 267 -20.27 3.35 -1.65
CA GLN A 267 -20.45 4.76 -2.01
C GLN A 267 -21.92 5.07 -2.36
N GLU A 268 -22.79 4.93 -1.36
CA GLU A 268 -24.23 5.22 -1.48
C GLU A 268 -24.51 6.69 -1.18
N GLU A 269 -25.56 7.22 -1.80
CA GLU A 269 -26.03 8.59 -1.57
C GLU A 269 -26.38 8.79 -0.07
N GLY A 270 -25.91 9.90 0.50
CA GLY A 270 -26.17 10.23 1.91
C GLY A 270 -25.37 9.41 2.94
N LEU A 271 -24.37 8.60 2.52
CA LEU A 271 -23.50 7.84 3.44
C LEU A 271 -22.92 8.70 4.59
N LEU A 272 -22.66 9.97 4.29
CA LEU A 272 -22.09 10.96 5.20
C LEU A 272 -23.05 12.12 5.48
N ALA A 273 -24.36 11.89 5.36
CA ALA A 273 -25.36 12.88 5.75
C ALA A 273 -25.11 13.39 7.16
N GLU A 274 -25.28 14.70 7.39
CA GLU A 274 -25.07 15.39 8.68
C GLU A 274 -23.62 15.35 9.22
N LYS A 275 -22.66 14.94 8.38
CA LYS A 275 -21.24 14.86 8.75
C LYS A 275 -20.38 15.73 7.84
N PRO A 276 -19.43 16.51 8.39
CA PRO A 276 -18.46 17.22 7.56
C PRO A 276 -17.73 16.24 6.65
N PHE A 277 -17.77 16.51 5.34
CA PHE A 277 -17.19 15.69 4.32
C PHE A 277 -16.37 16.53 3.33
N TYR A 278 -15.11 16.13 3.13
CA TYR A 278 -14.19 16.84 2.23
C TYR A 278 -13.62 15.90 1.18
N ILE A 279 -13.52 16.40 -0.04
CA ILE A 279 -12.88 15.69 -1.15
C ILE A 279 -11.74 16.57 -1.67
N ILE A 280 -10.52 16.03 -1.69
CA ILE A 280 -9.35 16.68 -2.28
C ILE A 280 -8.99 15.88 -3.53
N ALA A 281 -9.15 16.45 -4.72
CA ALA A 281 -8.92 15.74 -5.96
C ALA A 281 -8.52 16.65 -7.10
N ASN A 282 -7.85 16.07 -8.11
CA ASN A 282 -7.41 16.74 -9.31
C ASN A 282 -8.25 16.41 -10.57
N ASN A 283 -9.32 15.66 -10.42
CA ASN A 283 -10.13 15.19 -11.55
C ASN A 283 -11.64 15.28 -11.30
N ASP A 284 -12.41 15.33 -12.39
CA ASP A 284 -13.86 15.41 -12.34
C ASP A 284 -14.55 14.15 -11.79
N ASP A 285 -13.88 12.99 -11.84
CA ASP A 285 -14.45 11.71 -11.38
C ASP A 285 -14.76 11.75 -9.87
N SER A 286 -13.97 12.50 -9.12
CA SER A 286 -14.16 12.67 -7.67
C SER A 286 -15.38 13.50 -7.34
N LYS A 287 -15.85 14.35 -8.26
CA LYS A 287 -17.08 15.15 -8.08
C LYS A 287 -18.33 14.25 -7.98
N SER A 288 -18.31 13.08 -8.60
CA SER A 288 -19.40 12.10 -8.48
C SER A 288 -19.60 11.61 -7.06
N LEU A 289 -18.60 11.77 -6.17
CA LEU A 289 -18.65 11.39 -4.76
C LEU A 289 -19.33 12.44 -3.88
N ASN A 290 -19.67 13.62 -4.39
CA ASN A 290 -20.41 14.66 -3.63
C ASN A 290 -21.74 14.12 -3.07
N LYS A 291 -22.38 13.20 -3.77
CA LYS A 291 -23.63 12.54 -3.36
C LYS A 291 -23.52 11.77 -2.04
N LEU A 292 -22.30 11.48 -1.57
CA LEU A 292 -22.09 10.77 -0.31
C LEU A 292 -22.40 11.65 0.91
N GLY A 293 -22.25 12.96 0.78
CA GLY A 293 -22.46 13.92 1.85
C GLY A 293 -23.69 14.79 1.66
N ASP A 294 -23.89 15.69 2.62
CA ASP A 294 -24.86 16.79 2.54
C ASP A 294 -24.20 18.01 1.89
N GLY A 295 -24.88 18.67 0.96
CA GLY A 295 -24.33 19.80 0.21
C GLY A 295 -23.81 20.96 1.07
N GLU A 296 -24.42 21.21 2.24
CA GLU A 296 -23.99 22.25 3.17
C GLU A 296 -22.72 21.87 3.96
N LEU A 297 -22.49 20.59 4.17
CA LEU A 297 -21.36 20.04 4.93
C LEU A 297 -20.30 19.38 4.03
N THR A 298 -20.50 19.42 2.71
CA THR A 298 -19.60 18.81 1.73
C THR A 298 -18.78 19.88 1.00
N THR A 299 -17.47 19.72 1.01
CA THR A 299 -16.55 20.62 0.29
C THR A 299 -15.68 19.81 -0.67
N VAL A 300 -15.63 20.23 -1.93
CA VAL A 300 -14.65 19.72 -2.90
C VAL A 300 -13.56 20.75 -3.10
N TYR A 301 -12.33 20.31 -2.87
CA TYR A 301 -11.13 21.10 -3.14
C TYR A 301 -10.42 20.53 -4.37
N GLU A 302 -10.39 21.32 -5.44
CA GLU A 302 -9.66 20.97 -6.64
C GLU A 302 -8.18 21.33 -6.46
N THR A 303 -7.30 20.33 -6.56
CA THR A 303 -5.85 20.54 -6.54
C THR A 303 -5.30 20.53 -7.96
N ASN A 304 -4.34 21.40 -8.25
CA ASN A 304 -3.61 21.42 -9.53
C ASN A 304 -2.43 20.44 -9.55
N ILE A 305 -2.26 19.65 -8.49
CA ILE A 305 -1.16 18.70 -8.39
C ILE A 305 -1.42 17.50 -9.27
N SER A 306 -0.56 17.31 -10.26
CA SER A 306 -0.54 16.11 -11.08
C SER A 306 0.31 15.04 -10.40
N GLY A 307 -0.25 13.90 -10.12
CA GLY A 307 0.49 12.76 -9.55
C GLY A 307 -0.38 11.90 -8.63
N ASN A 308 0.10 10.70 -8.34
CA ASN A 308 -0.72 9.70 -7.67
C ASN A 308 -0.82 9.87 -6.16
N LEU A 309 0.03 10.70 -5.53
CA LEU A 309 0.07 10.83 -4.07
C LEU A 309 0.02 12.31 -3.67
N ILE A 310 -1.18 12.80 -3.32
CA ILE A 310 -1.38 14.19 -2.90
C ILE A 310 -0.78 14.42 -1.52
N SER A 311 -0.89 13.47 -0.60
CA SER A 311 -0.30 13.55 0.74
C SER A 311 1.20 13.83 0.74
N ALA A 312 1.90 13.29 -0.25
CA ALA A 312 3.34 13.50 -0.43
C ALA A 312 3.71 14.80 -1.18
N SER A 313 2.73 15.56 -1.67
CA SER A 313 2.97 16.72 -2.54
C SER A 313 2.36 18.01 -2.01
N ASP A 314 1.32 17.89 -1.21
CA ASP A 314 0.51 18.99 -0.69
C ASP A 314 -0.07 18.61 0.68
N SER A 315 0.83 18.35 1.62
CA SER A 315 0.49 18.07 3.02
C SER A 315 -0.29 19.23 3.64
N GLU A 316 0.03 20.47 3.25
CA GLU A 316 -0.63 21.69 3.73
C GLU A 316 -2.13 21.73 3.41
N SER A 317 -2.52 21.38 2.18
CA SER A 317 -3.95 21.32 1.82
C SER A 317 -4.72 20.30 2.66
N ILE A 318 -4.10 19.19 3.04
CA ILE A 318 -4.72 18.17 3.88
C ILE A 318 -4.85 18.67 5.33
N VAL A 319 -3.83 19.30 5.87
CA VAL A 319 -3.86 19.93 7.20
C VAL A 319 -4.93 21.01 7.26
N ASN A 320 -5.04 21.85 6.23
CA ASN A 320 -6.07 22.87 6.11
C ASN A 320 -7.49 22.27 6.05
N ALA A 321 -7.68 21.19 5.30
CA ALA A 321 -8.95 20.45 5.25
C ALA A 321 -9.31 19.86 6.62
N LEU A 322 -8.35 19.23 7.32
CA LEU A 322 -8.54 18.69 8.66
C LEU A 322 -8.92 19.78 9.67
N THR A 323 -8.28 20.96 9.58
CA THR A 323 -8.59 22.11 10.42
C THR A 323 -10.04 22.58 10.24
N LYS A 324 -10.51 22.67 9.00
CA LYS A 324 -11.89 23.06 8.69
C LYS A 324 -12.89 22.01 9.14
N VAL A 325 -12.65 20.74 8.81
CA VAL A 325 -13.50 19.60 9.24
C VAL A 325 -13.66 19.55 10.75
N LEU A 326 -12.58 19.70 11.50
CA LEU A 326 -12.59 19.72 12.96
C LEU A 326 -13.39 20.93 13.51
N LYS A 327 -13.23 22.10 12.89
CA LYS A 327 -13.98 23.30 13.30
C LYS A 327 -15.48 23.12 13.09
N GLU A 328 -15.88 22.58 11.96
CA GLU A 328 -17.28 22.28 11.64
C GLU A 328 -17.85 21.21 12.58
N ARG A 329 -17.13 20.12 12.78
CA ARG A 329 -17.56 19.07 13.69
C ARG A 329 -17.73 19.57 15.13
N LYS A 330 -16.79 20.39 15.62
CA LYS A 330 -16.91 21.02 16.96
C LYS A 330 -18.12 21.93 17.08
N LYS A 331 -18.54 22.64 16.00
CA LYS A 331 -19.77 23.43 15.99
C LYS A 331 -21.02 22.56 16.14
N ILE A 332 -21.10 21.48 15.32
CA ILE A 332 -22.22 20.52 15.39
C ILE A 332 -22.31 19.89 16.79
N ASP A 333 -21.18 19.47 17.37
CA ASP A 333 -21.16 18.88 18.71
C ASP A 333 -21.58 19.85 19.83
N LYS A 334 -21.35 21.15 19.63
CA LYS A 334 -21.82 22.17 20.57
C LYS A 334 -23.31 22.47 20.42
N ALA A 335 -23.84 22.38 19.21
CA ALA A 335 -25.26 22.60 18.94
C ALA A 335 -26.15 21.42 19.46
N ASN A 336 -25.58 20.23 19.58
CA ASN A 336 -26.24 19.01 20.03
C ASN A 336 -26.09 18.75 21.54
N LYS A 337 -25.43 19.64 22.28
CA LYS A 337 -25.35 19.65 23.77
C LYS A 337 -26.37 20.59 24.39
#